data_dd2b883609e8bd1bc1f81f5524d3f7a9
#
_entry.id   dd2b883609e8bd1bc1f81f5524d3f7a9
#
_cell.length_a   1.000
_cell.length_b   1.000
_cell.length_c   1.000
_cell.angle_alpha   90.00
_cell.angle_beta   90.00
_cell.angle_gamma   90.00
#
_symmetry.space_group_name_H-M   'P 1'
#
loop_
_entity.id
_entity.type
_entity.pdbx_description
1 polymer ?
#
loop_
_entity_poly.entity_id
_entity_poly.type
_entity_poly.pdbx_seq_one_letter_code
_entity_poly.pdbx_strand_id
1 'polypeptide(L)'
;MHKILVINPNSNADVTVRLSDIFCDYHVTKNTKVDCISIQEGPFGIESDEDIHHVSPLVIKKIKNELPNYDAFVIACYSDPGLSDSKLAFSAPIYGIHETTVKFCHYKKIKFGVIALGEESIKRHFEYIRKLSLSSYYVGEVSINMDVNEAVNGTNTMMKIVNASKNLIHNEKAEAIILG
;
A
#
# COMPACT_ATOMS: atom_id res chain seq x y z
N MET A 1 -20.36 -2.48 16.15
CA MET A 1 -19.90 -2.23 14.74
C MET A 1 -18.46 -1.81 14.82
N HIS A 2 -17.55 -2.55 14.18
CA HIS A 2 -16.13 -2.21 14.14
C HIS A 2 -15.88 -1.04 13.19
N LYS A 3 -14.94 -0.18 13.55
CA LYS A 3 -14.58 0.98 12.74
C LYS A 3 -13.11 0.90 12.32
N ILE A 4 -12.85 0.95 11.04
CA ILE A 4 -11.51 0.91 10.45
C ILE A 4 -11.25 2.22 9.71
N LEU A 5 -10.11 2.84 9.97
CA LEU A 5 -9.65 4.00 9.20
C LEU A 5 -8.59 3.58 8.20
N VAL A 6 -8.87 3.79 6.92
CA VAL A 6 -7.90 3.67 5.83
C VAL A 6 -7.30 5.03 5.55
N ILE A 7 -6.00 5.14 5.70
CA ILE A 7 -5.24 6.37 5.53
C ILE A 7 -4.49 6.31 4.20
N ASN A 8 -4.92 7.12 3.24
CA ASN A 8 -4.12 7.46 2.09
C ASN A 8 -3.10 8.53 2.50
N PRO A 9 -1.80 8.24 2.52
CA PRO A 9 -0.82 9.17 3.04
C PRO A 9 -0.48 10.32 2.08
N ASN A 10 -1.01 10.33 0.86
CA ASN A 10 -0.85 11.42 -0.10
C ASN A 10 -2.08 12.36 -0.08
N SER A 11 -1.95 13.53 -0.73
CA SER A 11 -3.02 14.54 -0.82
C SER A 11 -3.95 14.36 -2.03
N ASN A 12 -3.71 13.34 -2.87
CA ASN A 12 -4.54 13.07 -4.05
C ASN A 12 -5.93 12.53 -3.63
N ALA A 13 -6.94 13.40 -3.74
CA ALA A 13 -8.31 13.07 -3.35
C ALA A 13 -8.92 11.95 -4.22
N ASP A 14 -8.54 11.83 -5.49
CA ASP A 14 -9.07 10.80 -6.39
C ASP A 14 -8.69 9.39 -5.93
N VAL A 15 -7.48 9.22 -5.39
CA VAL A 15 -7.06 7.95 -4.76
C VAL A 15 -7.98 7.62 -3.58
N THR A 16 -8.26 8.60 -2.72
CA THR A 16 -9.11 8.39 -1.54
C THR A 16 -10.54 8.06 -1.91
N VAL A 17 -11.10 8.73 -2.92
CA VAL A 17 -12.45 8.43 -3.44
C VAL A 17 -12.53 7.01 -3.94
N ARG A 18 -11.57 6.56 -4.77
CA ARG A 18 -11.52 5.18 -5.28
C ARG A 18 -11.40 4.14 -4.18
N LEU A 19 -10.60 4.42 -3.14
CA LEU A 19 -10.53 3.55 -1.95
C LEU A 19 -11.89 3.47 -1.24
N SER A 20 -12.58 4.60 -1.07
CA SER A 20 -13.90 4.65 -0.44
C SER A 20 -14.93 3.85 -1.24
N ASP A 21 -14.92 3.95 -2.57
CA ASP A 21 -15.83 3.21 -3.46
C ASP A 21 -15.63 1.69 -3.33
N ILE A 22 -14.37 1.23 -3.22
CA ILE A 22 -14.07 -0.20 -3.02
C ILE A 22 -14.67 -0.72 -1.71
N PHE A 23 -14.67 0.10 -0.67
CA PHE A 23 -15.11 -0.32 0.67
C PHE A 23 -16.58 -0.02 0.95
N CYS A 24 -17.31 0.70 0.09
CA CYS A 24 -18.72 1.04 0.34
C CYS A 24 -19.59 -0.20 0.56
N ASP A 25 -19.37 -1.28 -0.15
CA ASP A 25 -20.13 -2.53 -0.03
C ASP A 25 -19.80 -3.35 1.23
N TYR A 26 -18.66 -3.11 1.86
CA TYR A 26 -18.25 -3.80 3.08
C TYR A 26 -19.14 -3.47 4.28
N HIS A 27 -19.71 -2.26 4.32
CA HIS A 27 -20.59 -1.81 5.38
C HIS A 27 -21.85 -2.69 5.53
N VAL A 28 -22.35 -3.16 4.39
CA VAL A 28 -23.63 -3.88 4.33
C VAL A 28 -23.50 -5.33 4.83
N THR A 29 -22.34 -5.95 4.67
CA THR A 29 -22.19 -7.41 4.82
C THR A 29 -21.47 -7.85 6.08
N LYS A 30 -20.67 -6.99 6.74
CA LYS A 30 -19.69 -7.41 7.77
C LYS A 30 -19.81 -6.71 9.13
N ASN A 31 -20.84 -5.90 9.39
CA ASN A 31 -20.93 -5.08 10.62
C ASN A 31 -19.66 -4.27 10.91
N THR A 32 -19.01 -3.81 9.84
CA THR A 32 -17.75 -3.07 9.89
C THR A 32 -17.91 -1.78 9.08
N LYS A 33 -17.56 -0.65 9.68
CA LYS A 33 -17.48 0.64 8.97
C LYS A 33 -16.04 0.89 8.59
N VAL A 34 -15.80 1.20 7.31
CA VAL A 34 -14.49 1.60 6.78
C VAL A 34 -14.60 3.04 6.30
N ASP A 35 -13.84 3.92 6.90
CA ASP A 35 -13.70 5.31 6.45
C ASP A 35 -12.34 5.49 5.78
N CYS A 36 -12.28 6.23 4.68
CA CYS A 36 -11.05 6.52 3.96
C CYS A 36 -10.75 8.01 4.03
N ILE A 37 -9.51 8.36 4.31
CA ILE A 37 -9.06 9.76 4.36
C ILE A 37 -7.73 9.93 3.64
N SER A 38 -7.46 11.13 3.12
CA SER A 38 -6.14 11.57 2.68
C SER A 38 -5.45 12.43 3.72
N ILE A 39 -4.12 12.49 3.66
CA ILE A 39 -3.31 13.45 4.41
C ILE A 39 -3.05 14.66 3.51
N GLN A 40 -3.78 15.75 3.76
CA GLN A 40 -3.75 16.95 2.91
C GLN A 40 -2.39 17.65 2.89
N GLU A 41 -1.61 17.53 3.98
CA GLU A 41 -0.26 18.06 4.09
C GLU A 41 0.80 17.16 3.42
N GLY A 42 0.41 15.97 2.95
CA GLY A 42 1.30 15.06 2.23
C GLY A 42 1.56 15.49 0.77
N PRO A 43 2.55 14.86 0.11
CA PRO A 43 2.77 15.06 -1.31
C PRO A 43 1.57 14.56 -2.13
N PHE A 44 1.47 14.99 -3.39
CA PHE A 44 0.41 14.52 -4.28
C PHE A 44 0.53 13.02 -4.62
N GLY A 45 1.76 12.51 -4.71
CA GLY A 45 2.10 11.08 -4.80
C GLY A 45 3.30 10.79 -3.90
N ILE A 46 3.45 9.55 -3.43
CA ILE A 46 4.62 9.12 -2.64
C ILE A 46 5.52 8.30 -3.55
N GLU A 47 6.56 8.92 -4.06
CA GLU A 47 7.40 8.38 -5.12
C GLU A 47 8.88 8.26 -4.72
N SER A 48 9.30 9.07 -3.73
CA SER A 48 10.68 9.14 -3.25
C SER A 48 10.83 8.79 -1.77
N ASP A 49 12.06 8.58 -1.32
CA ASP A 49 12.38 8.41 0.09
C ASP A 49 12.12 9.70 0.88
N GLU A 50 12.29 10.86 0.24
CA GLU A 50 11.98 12.17 0.84
C GLU A 50 10.49 12.29 1.12
N ASP A 51 9.62 11.88 0.19
CA ASP A 51 8.17 11.85 0.40
C ASP A 51 7.80 10.96 1.59
N ILE A 52 8.41 9.77 1.68
CA ILE A 52 8.19 8.84 2.79
C ILE A 52 8.61 9.47 4.12
N HIS A 53 9.78 10.09 4.18
CA HIS A 53 10.25 10.77 5.39
C HIS A 53 9.33 11.93 5.78
N HIS A 54 8.87 12.71 4.80
CA HIS A 54 7.95 13.82 5.03
C HIS A 54 6.61 13.35 5.60
N VAL A 55 6.01 12.31 5.01
CA VAL A 55 4.65 11.89 5.35
C VAL A 55 4.57 10.97 6.57
N SER A 56 5.63 10.23 6.90
CA SER A 56 5.62 9.29 8.04
C SER A 56 5.17 9.93 9.36
N PRO A 57 5.70 11.08 9.80
CA PRO A 57 5.24 11.73 11.03
C PRO A 57 3.78 12.23 10.92
N LEU A 58 3.30 12.58 9.73
CA LEU A 58 1.92 12.98 9.51
C LEU A 58 0.96 11.80 9.68
N VAL A 59 1.33 10.62 9.17
CA VAL A 59 0.57 9.37 9.37
C VAL A 59 0.48 9.02 10.86
N ILE A 60 1.61 9.05 11.59
CA ILE A 60 1.65 8.79 13.03
C ILE A 60 0.76 9.77 13.80
N LYS A 61 0.85 11.07 13.50
CA LYS A 61 0.00 12.11 14.09
C LYS A 61 -1.47 11.86 13.81
N LYS A 62 -1.81 11.46 12.57
CA LYS A 62 -3.19 11.18 12.19
C LYS A 62 -3.74 9.98 12.94
N ILE A 63 -3.01 8.87 13.01
CA ILE A 63 -3.39 7.70 13.82
C ILE A 63 -3.61 8.09 15.27
N LYS A 64 -2.67 8.81 15.89
CA LYS A 64 -2.79 9.28 17.28
C LYS A 64 -4.09 10.03 17.54
N ASN A 65 -4.46 10.95 16.66
CA ASN A 65 -5.66 11.76 16.81
C ASN A 65 -6.95 10.97 16.66
N GLU A 66 -6.91 9.88 15.88
CA GLU A 66 -8.08 9.07 15.57
C GLU A 66 -8.22 7.81 16.44
N LEU A 67 -7.27 7.53 17.34
CA LEU A 67 -7.34 6.39 18.26
C LEU A 67 -8.68 6.27 19.02
N PRO A 68 -9.32 7.37 19.50
CA PRO A 68 -10.60 7.27 20.19
C PRO A 68 -11.78 6.90 19.29
N ASN A 69 -11.64 7.04 17.97
CA ASN A 69 -12.72 6.96 17.00
C ASN A 69 -12.75 5.64 16.23
N TYR A 70 -11.61 4.94 16.14
CA TYR A 70 -11.42 3.74 15.31
C TYR A 70 -10.76 2.59 16.05
N ASP A 71 -11.19 1.37 15.73
CA ASP A 71 -10.68 0.12 16.32
C ASP A 71 -9.39 -0.36 15.63
N ALA A 72 -9.17 0.00 14.36
CA ALA A 72 -8.00 -0.39 13.59
C ALA A 72 -7.66 0.63 12.49
N PHE A 73 -6.42 0.60 12.02
CA PHE A 73 -5.89 1.51 11.00
C PHE A 73 -5.21 0.74 9.87
N VAL A 74 -5.37 1.24 8.64
CA VAL A 74 -4.68 0.72 7.46
C VAL A 74 -3.97 1.87 6.76
N ILE A 75 -2.67 1.71 6.50
CA ILE A 75 -1.89 2.66 5.71
C ILE A 75 -1.95 2.19 4.25
N ALA A 76 -2.64 2.95 3.41
CA ALA A 76 -2.92 2.60 2.01
C ALA A 76 -1.83 3.15 1.07
N CYS A 77 -0.59 2.74 1.29
CA CYS A 77 0.55 3.03 0.42
C CYS A 77 1.53 1.87 0.49
N TYR A 78 2.02 1.42 -0.65
CA TYR A 78 2.91 0.24 -0.72
C TYR A 78 4.31 0.49 -0.11
N SER A 79 4.63 1.70 0.30
CA SER A 79 5.83 2.00 1.09
C SER A 79 5.62 1.94 2.60
N ASP A 80 4.39 1.71 3.07
CA ASP A 80 4.00 1.64 4.49
C ASP A 80 4.60 2.78 5.36
N PRO A 81 4.47 4.07 4.96
CA PRO A 81 5.12 5.17 5.67
C PRO A 81 4.63 5.29 7.11
N GLY A 82 5.58 5.35 8.06
CA GLY A 82 5.27 5.47 9.49
C GLY A 82 4.70 4.23 10.17
N LEU A 83 4.59 3.08 9.46
CA LEU A 83 4.00 1.84 10.01
C LEU A 83 4.76 1.32 11.23
N SER A 84 6.08 1.18 11.11
CA SER A 84 6.91 0.62 12.19
C SER A 84 6.81 1.46 13.47
N ASP A 85 6.93 2.78 13.34
CA ASP A 85 6.88 3.70 14.48
C ASP A 85 5.47 3.77 15.09
N SER A 86 4.43 3.70 14.24
CA SER A 86 3.04 3.64 14.71
C SER A 86 2.77 2.37 15.53
N LYS A 87 3.26 1.21 15.09
CA LYS A 87 3.13 -0.06 15.83
C LYS A 87 3.88 -0.04 17.17
N LEU A 88 4.99 0.67 17.25
CA LEU A 88 5.72 0.84 18.50
C LEU A 88 5.03 1.82 19.46
N ALA A 89 4.40 2.86 18.91
CA ALA A 89 3.81 3.93 19.72
C ALA A 89 2.38 3.62 20.20
N PHE A 90 1.63 2.76 19.51
CA PHE A 90 0.22 2.55 19.80
C PHE A 90 -0.13 1.06 19.91
N SER A 91 -1.06 0.73 20.82
CA SER A 91 -1.57 -0.63 21.02
C SER A 91 -2.68 -1.02 20.04
N ALA A 92 -3.23 -0.08 19.28
CA ALA A 92 -4.27 -0.35 18.30
C ALA A 92 -3.70 -1.21 17.14
N PRO A 93 -4.51 -2.09 16.52
CA PRO A 93 -4.12 -2.79 15.31
C PRO A 93 -3.84 -1.82 14.15
N ILE A 94 -2.61 -1.83 13.64
CA ILE A 94 -2.19 -0.99 12.52
C ILE A 94 -1.56 -1.87 11.44
N TYR A 95 -2.06 -1.75 10.23
CA TYR A 95 -1.64 -2.56 9.09
C TYR A 95 -1.12 -1.66 7.98
N GLY A 96 -0.03 -2.09 7.35
CA GLY A 96 0.44 -1.53 6.10
C GLY A 96 0.14 -2.50 4.96
N ILE A 97 -0.20 -2.00 3.79
CA ILE A 97 -0.57 -2.86 2.66
C ILE A 97 0.63 -3.65 2.13
N HIS A 98 1.86 -3.09 2.15
CA HIS A 98 3.07 -3.79 1.75
C HIS A 98 3.37 -4.97 2.70
N GLU A 99 3.56 -4.68 3.98
CA GLU A 99 3.86 -5.71 4.98
C GLU A 99 2.80 -6.81 4.98
N THR A 100 1.53 -6.43 4.92
CA THR A 100 0.42 -7.38 5.02
C THR A 100 0.34 -8.31 3.80
N THR A 101 0.49 -7.78 2.59
CA THR A 101 0.44 -8.60 1.37
C THR A 101 1.62 -9.54 1.26
N VAL A 102 2.83 -9.08 1.59
CA VAL A 102 4.04 -9.92 1.61
C VAL A 102 3.95 -11.02 2.67
N LYS A 103 3.48 -10.70 3.87
CA LYS A 103 3.22 -11.70 4.92
C LYS A 103 2.18 -12.73 4.48
N PHE A 104 1.13 -12.30 3.81
CA PHE A 104 0.11 -13.22 3.29
C PHE A 104 0.70 -14.18 2.26
N CYS A 105 1.44 -13.69 1.28
CA CYS A 105 2.10 -14.52 0.27
C CYS A 105 3.08 -15.51 0.91
N HIS A 106 3.88 -15.06 1.86
CA HIS A 106 4.81 -15.91 2.59
C HIS A 106 4.10 -17.02 3.38
N TYR A 107 3.07 -16.65 4.15
CA TYR A 107 2.27 -17.62 4.92
C TYR A 107 1.60 -18.67 4.03
N LYS A 108 1.08 -18.24 2.89
CA LYS A 108 0.45 -19.13 1.89
C LYS A 108 1.45 -19.88 1.02
N LYS A 109 2.74 -19.57 1.12
CA LYS A 109 3.83 -20.13 0.27
C LYS A 109 3.60 -19.86 -1.22
N ILE A 110 3.07 -18.70 -1.55
CA ILE A 110 2.79 -18.25 -2.92
C ILE A 110 3.98 -17.45 -3.44
N LYS A 111 4.53 -17.82 -4.57
CA LYS A 111 5.54 -17.02 -5.28
C LYS A 111 4.88 -15.75 -5.82
N PHE A 112 5.41 -14.59 -5.45
CA PHE A 112 4.83 -13.33 -5.84
C PHE A 112 5.84 -12.42 -6.52
N GLY A 113 5.36 -11.72 -7.55
CA GLY A 113 6.04 -10.60 -8.17
C GLY A 113 5.33 -9.29 -7.83
N VAL A 114 6.06 -8.20 -7.91
CA VAL A 114 5.53 -6.85 -7.64
C VAL A 114 5.58 -6.02 -8.93
N ILE A 115 4.56 -5.22 -9.16
CA ILE A 115 4.57 -4.21 -10.20
C ILE A 115 4.70 -2.86 -9.52
N ALA A 116 5.84 -2.21 -9.72
CA ALA A 116 6.13 -0.88 -9.20
C ALA A 116 5.71 0.22 -10.18
N LEU A 117 5.39 1.40 -9.68
CA LEU A 117 5.16 2.57 -10.52
C LEU A 117 6.48 3.06 -11.14
N GLY A 118 7.51 3.32 -10.32
CA GLY A 118 8.82 3.80 -10.74
C GLY A 118 9.96 2.83 -10.41
N GLU A 119 11.06 2.92 -11.14
CA GLU A 119 12.27 2.10 -10.94
C GLU A 119 12.90 2.32 -9.55
N GLU A 120 12.85 3.54 -9.02
CA GLU A 120 13.48 3.88 -7.75
C GLU A 120 12.84 3.16 -6.56
N SER A 121 11.56 2.80 -6.65
CA SER A 121 10.86 2.08 -5.59
C SER A 121 11.26 0.61 -5.48
N ILE A 122 11.72 -0.03 -6.56
CA ILE A 122 12.09 -1.45 -6.59
C ILE A 122 13.12 -1.80 -5.51
N LYS A 123 14.21 -1.02 -5.45
CA LYS A 123 15.26 -1.25 -4.45
C LYS A 123 14.71 -1.12 -3.02
N ARG A 124 13.93 -0.09 -2.76
CA ARG A 124 13.32 0.18 -1.46
C ARG A 124 12.36 -0.94 -1.04
N HIS A 125 11.50 -1.40 -1.95
CA HIS A 125 10.57 -2.49 -1.70
C HIS A 125 11.32 -3.79 -1.37
N PHE A 126 12.35 -4.13 -2.14
CA PHE A 126 13.14 -5.33 -1.89
C PHE A 126 13.89 -5.27 -0.56
N GLU A 127 14.49 -4.14 -0.22
CA GLU A 127 15.16 -3.95 1.07
C GLU A 127 14.17 -4.10 2.24
N TYR A 128 12.94 -3.60 2.10
CA TYR A 128 11.90 -3.76 3.10
C TYR A 128 11.48 -5.23 3.25
N ILE A 129 11.25 -5.95 2.16
CA ILE A 129 10.95 -7.39 2.16
C ILE A 129 12.07 -8.19 2.84
N ARG A 130 13.33 -7.85 2.57
CA ARG A 130 14.50 -8.45 3.23
C ARG A 130 14.54 -8.16 4.72
N LYS A 131 14.27 -6.93 5.12
CA LYS A 131 14.21 -6.53 6.54
C LYS A 131 13.15 -7.31 7.31
N LEU A 132 12.05 -7.66 6.66
CA LEU A 132 11.00 -8.51 7.24
C LEU A 132 11.38 -10.01 7.24
N SER A 133 12.49 -10.42 6.62
CA SER A 133 12.90 -11.83 6.42
C SER A 133 11.89 -12.64 5.58
N LEU A 134 11.20 -12.01 4.63
CA LEU A 134 10.11 -12.57 3.84
C LEU A 134 10.43 -12.74 2.35
N SER A 135 11.72 -12.72 1.97
CA SER A 135 12.14 -12.78 0.57
C SER A 135 12.04 -14.16 -0.09
N SER A 136 11.75 -15.23 0.66
CA SER A 136 11.79 -16.63 0.13
C SER A 136 10.81 -16.89 -1.01
N TYR A 137 9.71 -16.12 -1.11
CA TYR A 137 8.69 -16.27 -2.16
C TYR A 137 8.62 -15.07 -3.09
N TYR A 138 9.44 -14.05 -2.87
CA TYR A 138 9.59 -12.93 -3.79
C TYR A 138 10.39 -13.35 -5.01
N VAL A 139 9.82 -13.22 -6.21
CA VAL A 139 10.47 -13.65 -7.46
C VAL A 139 10.99 -12.50 -8.30
N GLY A 140 10.57 -11.29 -8.03
CA GLY A 140 11.04 -10.10 -8.76
C GLY A 140 10.04 -8.96 -8.77
N GLU A 141 10.46 -7.86 -9.32
CA GLU A 141 9.67 -6.63 -9.47
C GLU A 141 9.93 -5.97 -10.82
N VAL A 142 8.89 -5.39 -11.41
CA VAL A 142 8.96 -4.71 -12.70
C VAL A 142 8.30 -3.34 -12.57
N SER A 143 8.99 -2.29 -13.00
CA SER A 143 8.41 -0.96 -13.08
C SER A 143 7.57 -0.79 -14.35
N ILE A 144 6.48 -0.07 -14.23
CA ILE A 144 5.66 0.36 -15.38
C ILE A 144 5.98 1.79 -15.82
N ASN A 145 6.94 2.43 -15.17
CA ASN A 145 7.39 3.81 -15.46
C ASN A 145 6.21 4.77 -15.60
N MET A 146 5.49 4.96 -14.50
CA MET A 146 4.37 5.90 -14.34
C MET A 146 4.48 6.59 -12.99
N ASP A 147 4.02 7.83 -12.92
CA ASP A 147 3.75 8.49 -11.65
C ASP A 147 2.36 8.11 -11.09
N VAL A 148 2.06 8.53 -9.86
CA VAL A 148 0.78 8.22 -9.20
C VAL A 148 -0.41 8.78 -9.98
N ASN A 149 -0.31 9.99 -10.53
CA ASN A 149 -1.39 10.61 -11.28
C ASN A 149 -1.65 9.88 -12.62
N GLU A 150 -0.59 9.51 -13.33
CA GLU A 150 -0.68 8.72 -14.56
C GLU A 150 -1.29 7.33 -14.27
N ALA A 151 -0.91 6.69 -13.16
CA ALA A 151 -1.45 5.39 -12.77
C ALA A 151 -2.95 5.45 -12.49
N VAL A 152 -3.43 6.54 -11.87
CA VAL A 152 -4.86 6.74 -11.57
C VAL A 152 -5.67 7.13 -12.79
N ASN A 153 -5.16 8.01 -13.65
CA ASN A 153 -5.92 8.67 -14.72
C ASN A 153 -5.46 8.30 -16.13
N GLY A 154 -4.35 7.57 -16.27
CA GLY A 154 -3.74 7.22 -17.55
C GLY A 154 -4.54 6.17 -18.35
N THR A 155 -4.66 6.38 -19.65
CA THR A 155 -5.37 5.46 -20.56
C THR A 155 -4.64 4.14 -20.82
N ASN A 156 -3.31 4.11 -20.62
CA ASN A 156 -2.46 2.95 -20.90
C ASN A 156 -2.10 2.12 -19.67
N THR A 157 -2.57 2.49 -18.47
CA THR A 157 -2.22 1.85 -17.21
C THR A 157 -2.53 0.36 -17.22
N MET A 158 -3.72 -0.02 -17.65
CA MET A 158 -4.13 -1.43 -17.72
C MET A 158 -3.22 -2.25 -18.64
N MET A 159 -2.87 -1.71 -19.81
CA MET A 159 -1.99 -2.41 -20.76
C MET A 159 -0.58 -2.62 -20.19
N LYS A 160 -0.04 -1.60 -19.52
CA LYS A 160 1.28 -1.70 -18.85
C LYS A 160 1.27 -2.74 -17.73
N ILE A 161 0.23 -2.73 -16.88
CA ILE A 161 0.04 -3.74 -15.82
C ILE A 161 -0.03 -5.15 -16.40
N VAL A 162 -0.84 -5.37 -17.45
CA VAL A 162 -0.97 -6.69 -18.11
C VAL A 162 0.36 -7.17 -18.67
N ASN A 163 1.14 -6.29 -19.33
CA ASN A 163 2.45 -6.66 -19.88
C ASN A 163 3.47 -6.99 -18.78
N ALA A 164 3.55 -6.18 -17.72
CA ALA A 164 4.39 -6.44 -16.56
C ALA A 164 4.00 -7.75 -15.85
N SER A 165 2.69 -8.00 -15.68
CA SER A 165 2.18 -9.25 -15.11
C SER A 165 2.60 -10.48 -15.95
N LYS A 166 2.47 -10.40 -17.26
CA LYS A 166 2.92 -11.49 -18.17
C LYS A 166 4.42 -11.77 -18.02
N ASN A 167 5.24 -10.73 -17.91
CA ASN A 167 6.68 -10.87 -17.68
C ASN A 167 6.95 -11.63 -16.38
N LEU A 168 6.39 -11.17 -15.25
CA LEU A 168 6.57 -11.81 -13.95
C LEU A 168 6.05 -13.26 -13.91
N ILE A 169 4.91 -13.54 -14.54
CA ILE A 169 4.34 -14.90 -14.57
C ILE A 169 5.16 -15.83 -15.46
N HIS A 170 5.52 -15.41 -16.67
CA HIS A 170 6.18 -16.31 -17.64
C HIS A 170 7.66 -16.46 -17.40
N ASN A 171 8.37 -15.38 -17.04
CA ASN A 171 9.82 -15.40 -16.88
C ASN A 171 10.22 -15.71 -15.44
N GLU A 172 9.60 -15.07 -14.44
CA GLU A 172 9.97 -15.19 -13.04
C GLU A 172 9.13 -16.22 -12.26
N LYS A 173 8.13 -16.83 -12.92
CA LYS A 173 7.25 -17.86 -12.34
C LYS A 173 6.44 -17.35 -11.12
N ALA A 174 6.01 -16.10 -11.16
CA ALA A 174 5.09 -15.57 -10.16
C ALA A 174 3.73 -16.29 -10.23
N GLU A 175 3.20 -16.64 -9.08
CA GLU A 175 1.85 -17.22 -8.89
C GLU A 175 0.83 -16.16 -8.46
N ALA A 176 1.33 -15.03 -7.95
CA ALA A 176 0.54 -13.86 -7.60
C ALA A 176 1.28 -12.57 -8.02
N ILE A 177 0.50 -11.54 -8.33
CA ILE A 177 1.00 -10.21 -8.64
C ILE A 177 0.48 -9.24 -7.58
N ILE A 178 1.41 -8.46 -7.01
CA ILE A 178 1.09 -7.36 -6.11
C ILE A 178 1.25 -6.06 -6.90
N LEU A 179 0.28 -5.19 -6.81
CA LEU A 179 0.38 -3.82 -7.35
C LEU A 179 0.93 -2.92 -6.24
N GLY A 180 2.13 -2.40 -6.49
CA GLY A 180 2.89 -1.56 -5.56
C GLY A 180 2.78 -0.07 -5.83
#